data_9328d778ceeb7d395c4148b4a866d3a2
#
_entry.id   9328d778ceeb7d395c4148b4a866d3a2
#
_cell.length_a   1.000
_cell.length_b   1.000
_cell.length_c   1.000
_cell.angle_alpha   90.00
_cell.angle_beta   90.00
_cell.angle_gamma   90.00
#
_symmetry.space_group_name_H-M   'P 1'
#
loop_
_entity.id
_entity.type
_entity.pdbx_description
1 polymer ?
#
loop_
_entity_poly.entity_id
_entity_poly.type
_entity_poly.pdbx_seq_one_letter_code
_entity_poly.pdbx_strand_id
1 'polypeptide(L)'
;MNYKGGKFIWHNNQIIDWGEAKVHVLSHALHYGSSVFEGIRVYKTPSGLKVFRLGDHIQRLYNSAKIYRMPIPFTKKEISEACKELIRKNELNNGAYIRPIAFRGYGEIGLAPKDDHPVDVSIAAWEWGTYLGAEALENGVDVCVSSWQRVAPNTIPTQAKAGGNYLSSTLISTEAKRLGFDEGIALSTDGMVSEGAGENLFLIKDGSIYTPPASSGILTGITRDTVIKLCEKAGLIVKEQSITRESLYLADEIFFTGTAAEITPIKSVDRILIGNGKKGAITAQLQNKFFGLFSGDTKNHDHWLESI
;
A
#
# COMPACT_ATOMS: atom_id res chain seq x y z
N MET A 1 -12.55 13.27 -13.26
CA MET A 1 -11.59 13.69 -12.22
C MET A 1 -10.25 13.93 -12.88
N ASN A 2 -9.69 15.13 -12.78
CA ASN A 2 -8.32 15.36 -13.23
C ASN A 2 -7.38 15.16 -12.03
N TYR A 3 -6.50 14.19 -12.13
CA TYR A 3 -5.43 14.00 -11.15
C TYR A 3 -4.48 15.19 -11.22
N LYS A 4 -4.32 15.91 -10.11
CA LYS A 4 -3.53 17.13 -10.06
C LYS A 4 -2.08 16.86 -10.45
N GLY A 5 -1.55 17.59 -11.44
CA GLY A 5 -0.17 17.46 -11.92
C GLY A 5 0.10 16.31 -12.90
N GLY A 6 -0.87 15.44 -13.16
CA GLY A 6 -0.71 14.36 -14.15
C GLY A 6 -0.92 14.86 -15.58
N LYS A 7 0.17 15.15 -16.28
CA LYS A 7 0.16 15.55 -17.70
C LYS A 7 0.51 14.39 -18.63
N PHE A 8 1.42 13.53 -18.19
CA PHE A 8 1.99 12.41 -18.96
C PHE A 8 1.93 11.10 -18.19
N ILE A 9 1.91 10.01 -18.95
CA ILE A 9 2.05 8.63 -18.47
C ILE A 9 3.21 7.98 -19.21
N TRP A 10 4.02 7.18 -18.51
CA TRP A 10 4.95 6.28 -19.14
C TRP A 10 4.20 4.99 -19.50
N HIS A 11 4.22 4.59 -20.77
CA HIS A 11 3.58 3.38 -21.26
C HIS A 11 4.50 2.66 -22.24
N ASN A 12 4.88 1.42 -21.94
CA ASN A 12 5.71 0.57 -22.79
C ASN A 12 6.92 1.31 -23.38
N ASN A 13 7.75 1.91 -22.51
CA ASN A 13 8.95 2.68 -22.88
C ASN A 13 8.68 3.99 -23.67
N GLN A 14 7.48 4.53 -23.60
CA GLN A 14 7.12 5.81 -24.20
C GLN A 14 6.45 6.73 -23.17
N ILE A 15 6.77 8.01 -23.25
CA ILE A 15 6.02 9.06 -22.54
C ILE A 15 4.89 9.52 -23.45
N ILE A 16 3.66 9.32 -23.03
CA ILE A 16 2.45 9.68 -23.77
C ILE A 16 1.59 10.67 -22.97
N ASP A 17 0.73 11.39 -23.64
CA ASP A 17 -0.22 12.27 -22.96
C ASP A 17 -1.17 11.47 -22.07
N TRP A 18 -1.56 12.05 -20.94
CA TRP A 18 -2.44 11.41 -19.95
C TRP A 18 -3.71 10.82 -20.56
N GLY A 19 -4.34 11.52 -21.48
CA GLY A 19 -5.58 11.10 -22.13
C GLY A 19 -5.41 9.98 -23.16
N GLU A 20 -4.18 9.72 -23.62
CA GLU A 20 -3.87 8.71 -24.63
C GLU A 20 -3.53 7.32 -24.03
N ALA A 21 -3.38 7.24 -22.71
CA ALA A 21 -3.13 5.97 -22.02
C ALA A 21 -4.44 5.13 -21.98
N LYS A 22 -4.74 4.48 -23.11
CA LYS A 22 -5.94 3.65 -23.31
C LYS A 22 -5.54 2.20 -23.50
N VAL A 23 -6.39 1.28 -23.05
CA VAL A 23 -6.22 -0.15 -23.27
C VAL A 23 -7.37 -0.71 -24.08
N HIS A 24 -7.10 -1.73 -24.86
CA HIS A 24 -8.13 -2.39 -25.65
C HIS A 24 -9.12 -3.13 -24.73
N VAL A 25 -10.42 -3.09 -25.03
CA VAL A 25 -11.47 -3.71 -24.22
C VAL A 25 -11.28 -5.23 -24.03
N LEU A 26 -10.61 -5.90 -24.97
CA LEU A 26 -10.25 -7.31 -24.89
C LEU A 26 -8.90 -7.58 -24.21
N SER A 27 -8.32 -6.59 -23.52
CA SER A 27 -7.15 -6.86 -22.67
C SER A 27 -7.49 -7.89 -21.62
N HIS A 28 -6.67 -8.94 -21.50
CA HIS A 28 -6.91 -10.06 -20.60
C HIS A 28 -7.12 -9.60 -19.13
N ALA A 29 -6.40 -8.59 -18.71
CA ALA A 29 -6.53 -8.04 -17.36
C ALA A 29 -7.93 -7.50 -17.04
N LEU A 30 -8.66 -6.94 -18.04
CA LEU A 30 -10.01 -6.40 -17.82
C LEU A 30 -11.04 -7.51 -17.57
N HIS A 31 -10.81 -8.70 -18.12
CA HIS A 31 -11.73 -9.83 -17.98
C HIS A 31 -11.37 -10.74 -16.79
N TYR A 32 -10.09 -10.90 -16.50
CA TYR A 32 -9.59 -11.92 -15.57
C TYR A 32 -8.75 -11.37 -14.41
N GLY A 33 -8.68 -10.03 -14.26
CA GLY A 33 -7.96 -9.38 -13.15
C GLY A 33 -6.44 -9.59 -13.15
N SER A 34 -5.86 -10.02 -14.27
CA SER A 34 -4.44 -10.38 -14.42
C SER A 34 -3.53 -9.17 -14.53
N SER A 35 -3.43 -8.42 -13.45
CA SER A 35 -2.54 -7.27 -13.30
C SER A 35 -1.85 -7.29 -11.94
N VAL A 36 -0.67 -6.69 -11.86
CA VAL A 36 0.05 -6.41 -10.61
C VAL A 36 0.45 -4.93 -10.60
N PHE A 37 0.47 -4.33 -9.42
CA PHE A 37 0.74 -2.90 -9.34
C PHE A 37 1.47 -2.51 -8.07
N GLU A 38 2.02 -1.29 -8.05
CA GLU A 38 2.60 -0.70 -6.88
C GLU A 38 2.01 0.68 -6.58
N GLY A 39 2.22 1.12 -5.36
CA GLY A 39 1.97 2.48 -4.94
C GLY A 39 3.20 2.98 -4.19
N ILE A 40 3.80 4.07 -4.67
CA ILE A 40 5.10 4.55 -4.21
C ILE A 40 4.98 6.04 -3.90
N ARG A 41 5.48 6.48 -2.75
CA ARG A 41 5.48 7.89 -2.36
C ARG A 41 6.79 8.58 -2.74
N VAL A 42 6.64 9.80 -3.18
CA VAL A 42 7.72 10.77 -3.33
C VAL A 42 7.52 11.85 -2.28
N TYR A 43 8.54 12.09 -1.48
CA TYR A 43 8.53 13.10 -0.42
C TYR A 43 9.46 14.27 -0.77
N LYS A 44 9.04 15.46 -0.40
CA LYS A 44 9.91 16.62 -0.40
C LYS A 44 10.77 16.60 0.86
N THR A 45 12.08 16.63 0.69
CA THR A 45 13.06 16.64 1.77
C THR A 45 13.94 17.87 1.69
N PRO A 46 14.73 18.21 2.73
CA PRO A 46 15.71 19.31 2.66
C PRO A 46 16.72 19.18 1.53
N SER A 47 17.01 17.95 1.07
CA SER A 47 17.94 17.66 -0.03
C SER A 47 17.25 17.44 -1.39
N GLY A 48 15.99 17.85 -1.55
CA GLY A 48 15.20 17.71 -2.76
C GLY A 48 14.16 16.58 -2.68
N LEU A 49 13.61 16.22 -3.83
CA LEU A 49 12.62 15.14 -3.90
C LEU A 49 13.30 13.78 -3.76
N LYS A 50 12.69 12.92 -2.94
CA LYS A 50 13.13 11.54 -2.72
C LYS A 50 12.00 10.56 -2.91
N VAL A 51 12.27 9.48 -3.62
CA VAL A 51 11.35 8.34 -3.71
C VAL A 51 11.62 7.42 -2.53
N PHE A 52 10.59 7.14 -1.75
CA PHE A 52 10.72 6.29 -0.57
C PHE A 52 10.70 4.82 -0.97
N ARG A 53 11.80 4.10 -0.66
CA ARG A 53 11.98 2.65 -0.85
C ARG A 53 11.65 2.16 -2.26
N LEU A 54 12.05 2.94 -3.28
CA LEU A 54 11.76 2.62 -4.69
C LEU A 54 12.20 1.20 -5.06
N GLY A 55 13.44 0.83 -4.72
CA GLY A 55 13.99 -0.50 -5.02
C GLY A 55 13.14 -1.63 -4.45
N ASP A 56 12.66 -1.50 -3.20
CA ASP A 56 11.79 -2.50 -2.55
C ASP A 56 10.43 -2.61 -3.23
N HIS A 57 9.83 -1.49 -3.61
CA HIS A 57 8.57 -1.47 -4.34
C HIS A 57 8.70 -2.13 -5.71
N ILE A 58 9.74 -1.79 -6.47
CA ILE A 58 9.98 -2.41 -7.77
C ILE A 58 10.28 -3.91 -7.61
N GLN A 59 11.06 -4.30 -6.60
CA GLN A 59 11.28 -5.72 -6.30
C GLN A 59 9.96 -6.45 -6.02
N ARG A 60 9.04 -5.84 -5.25
CA ARG A 60 7.72 -6.44 -4.95
C ARG A 60 6.82 -6.50 -6.18
N LEU A 61 6.87 -5.52 -7.09
CA LEU A 61 6.17 -5.57 -8.37
C LEU A 61 6.58 -6.83 -9.16
N TYR A 62 7.89 -7.09 -9.27
CA TYR A 62 8.41 -8.26 -9.97
C TYR A 62 8.10 -9.57 -9.23
N ASN A 63 8.13 -9.58 -7.90
CA ASN A 63 7.71 -10.75 -7.11
C ASN A 63 6.23 -11.07 -7.33
N SER A 64 5.37 -10.04 -7.35
CA SER A 64 3.94 -10.19 -7.65
C SER A 64 3.71 -10.76 -9.05
N ALA A 65 4.42 -10.23 -10.05
CA ALA A 65 4.37 -10.70 -11.43
C ALA A 65 4.86 -12.16 -11.56
N LYS A 66 5.95 -12.51 -10.85
CA LYS A 66 6.49 -13.88 -10.80
C LYS A 66 5.48 -14.90 -10.29
N ILE A 67 4.72 -14.56 -9.24
CA ILE A 67 3.68 -15.44 -8.68
C ILE A 67 2.63 -15.78 -9.74
N TYR A 68 2.24 -14.80 -10.57
CA TYR A 68 1.27 -14.98 -11.66
C TYR A 68 1.90 -15.40 -12.99
N ARG A 69 3.19 -15.78 -13.02
CA ARG A 69 3.91 -16.16 -14.23
C ARG A 69 3.74 -15.13 -15.36
N MET A 70 3.84 -13.86 -15.00
CA MET A 70 3.68 -12.72 -15.90
C MET A 70 5.05 -12.03 -16.07
N PRO A 71 5.82 -12.34 -17.11
CA PRO A 71 7.14 -11.77 -17.31
C PRO A 71 7.02 -10.30 -17.72
N ILE A 72 7.51 -9.39 -16.87
CA ILE A 72 7.59 -7.97 -17.20
C ILE A 72 8.71 -7.78 -18.23
N PRO A 73 8.44 -7.16 -19.42
CA PRO A 73 9.41 -7.09 -20.53
C PRO A 73 10.51 -6.02 -20.35
N PHE A 74 10.62 -5.43 -19.16
CA PHE A 74 11.59 -4.40 -18.78
C PHE A 74 12.41 -4.86 -17.58
N THR A 75 13.61 -4.34 -17.41
CA THR A 75 14.43 -4.57 -16.22
C THR A 75 13.94 -3.71 -15.06
N LYS A 76 14.25 -4.11 -13.81
CA LYS A 76 13.94 -3.31 -12.62
C LYS A 76 14.55 -1.91 -12.69
N LYS A 77 15.77 -1.80 -13.27
CA LYS A 77 16.45 -0.51 -13.44
C LYS A 77 15.68 0.40 -14.39
N GLU A 78 15.22 -0.11 -15.54
CA GLU A 78 14.42 0.67 -16.50
C GLU A 78 13.14 1.18 -15.87
N ILE A 79 12.40 0.33 -15.13
CA ILE A 79 11.18 0.74 -14.44
C ILE A 79 11.47 1.79 -13.35
N SER A 80 12.56 1.62 -12.58
CA SER A 80 12.96 2.61 -11.56
C SER A 80 13.28 3.97 -12.18
N GLU A 81 14.05 4.00 -13.27
CA GLU A 81 14.37 5.25 -13.97
C GLU A 81 13.14 5.87 -14.63
N ALA A 82 12.24 5.05 -15.22
CA ALA A 82 10.97 5.53 -15.76
C ALA A 82 10.09 6.20 -14.70
N CYS A 83 10.05 5.66 -13.46
CA CYS A 83 9.37 6.32 -12.35
C CYS A 83 9.93 7.70 -12.05
N LYS A 84 11.27 7.83 -11.98
CA LYS A 84 11.94 9.11 -11.71
C LYS A 84 11.77 10.11 -12.88
N GLU A 85 11.93 9.64 -14.11
CA GLU A 85 11.72 10.44 -15.32
C GLU A 85 10.31 11.03 -15.36
N LEU A 86 9.30 10.21 -15.05
CA LEU A 86 7.91 10.64 -15.07
C LEU A 86 7.62 11.73 -14.04
N ILE A 87 8.24 11.69 -12.86
CA ILE A 87 8.14 12.78 -11.86
C ILE A 87 8.71 14.09 -12.42
N ARG A 88 9.89 14.02 -13.05
CA ARG A 88 10.51 15.21 -13.69
C ARG A 88 9.65 15.75 -14.82
N LYS A 89 9.16 14.86 -15.71
CA LYS A 89 8.33 15.24 -16.87
C LYS A 89 7.00 15.89 -16.46
N ASN A 90 6.37 15.39 -15.40
CA ASN A 90 5.13 15.95 -14.86
C ASN A 90 5.36 17.17 -13.95
N GLU A 91 6.60 17.59 -13.69
CA GLU A 91 6.94 18.73 -12.83
C GLU A 91 6.35 18.63 -11.42
N LEU A 92 6.34 17.42 -10.84
CA LEU A 92 5.74 17.13 -9.53
C LEU A 92 6.69 17.52 -8.40
N ASN A 93 6.78 18.81 -8.08
CA ASN A 93 7.82 19.39 -7.21
C ASN A 93 7.46 19.40 -5.71
N ASN A 94 6.24 19.03 -5.31
CA ASN A 94 5.76 19.11 -3.92
C ASN A 94 5.54 17.74 -3.27
N GLY A 95 6.04 16.68 -3.88
CA GLY A 95 5.74 15.31 -3.54
C GLY A 95 4.69 14.71 -4.48
N ALA A 96 4.69 13.38 -4.57
CA ALA A 96 3.85 12.68 -5.53
C ALA A 96 3.52 11.27 -5.07
N TYR A 97 2.57 10.68 -5.78
CA TYR A 97 2.30 9.26 -5.75
C TYR A 97 2.57 8.67 -7.13
N ILE A 98 3.30 7.57 -7.18
CA ILE A 98 3.62 6.84 -8.41
C ILE A 98 2.86 5.52 -8.38
N ARG A 99 2.19 5.18 -9.48
CA ARG A 99 1.42 3.96 -9.69
C ARG A 99 1.96 3.17 -10.89
N PRO A 100 3.00 2.35 -10.73
CA PRO A 100 3.37 1.36 -11.73
C PRO A 100 2.33 0.23 -11.75
N ILE A 101 1.97 -0.21 -12.94
CA ILE A 101 1.11 -1.37 -13.17
C ILE A 101 1.68 -2.18 -14.34
N ALA A 102 1.76 -3.51 -14.16
CA ALA A 102 2.00 -4.45 -15.24
C ALA A 102 0.76 -5.34 -15.39
N PHE A 103 0.32 -5.57 -16.61
CA PHE A 103 -0.92 -6.30 -16.86
C PHE A 103 -0.84 -7.09 -18.17
N ARG A 104 -1.56 -8.20 -18.23
CA ARG A 104 -1.74 -8.91 -19.49
C ARG A 104 -2.61 -8.08 -20.42
N GLY A 105 -2.03 -7.65 -21.55
CA GLY A 105 -2.63 -6.75 -22.51
C GLY A 105 -3.59 -7.42 -23.47
N TYR A 106 -3.73 -6.81 -24.64
CA TYR A 106 -4.55 -7.33 -25.74
C TYR A 106 -3.86 -8.53 -26.41
N GLY A 107 -4.57 -9.65 -26.49
CA GLY A 107 -4.09 -10.89 -27.03
C GLY A 107 -5.21 -11.92 -27.13
N GLU A 108 -4.86 -13.19 -27.21
CA GLU A 108 -5.82 -14.27 -27.22
C GLU A 108 -6.60 -14.34 -25.91
N ILE A 109 -7.92 -14.47 -25.98
CA ILE A 109 -8.79 -14.61 -24.81
C ILE A 109 -8.82 -16.06 -24.36
N GLY A 110 -8.62 -16.29 -23.06
CA GLY A 110 -8.68 -17.60 -22.44
C GLY A 110 -8.12 -17.55 -21.01
N LEU A 111 -8.52 -18.49 -20.16
CA LEU A 111 -8.09 -18.53 -18.75
C LEU A 111 -6.59 -18.87 -18.60
N ALA A 112 -6.03 -19.59 -19.55
CA ALA A 112 -4.62 -19.98 -19.58
C ALA A 112 -3.89 -19.19 -20.69
N PRO A 113 -3.36 -18.01 -20.39
CA PRO A 113 -2.61 -17.23 -21.38
C PRO A 113 -1.34 -17.98 -21.78
N LYS A 114 -0.99 -17.92 -23.07
CA LYS A 114 0.26 -18.48 -23.57
C LYS A 114 1.47 -17.72 -23.02
N ASP A 115 2.65 -18.33 -23.10
CA ASP A 115 3.90 -17.73 -22.58
C ASP A 115 4.28 -16.42 -23.30
N ASP A 116 3.89 -16.27 -24.55
CA ASP A 116 4.12 -15.09 -25.40
C ASP A 116 2.98 -14.04 -25.30
N HIS A 117 1.99 -14.25 -24.42
CA HIS A 117 0.90 -13.29 -24.23
C HIS A 117 1.45 -11.91 -23.84
N PRO A 118 1.08 -10.82 -24.54
CA PRO A 118 1.63 -9.50 -24.27
C PRO A 118 1.43 -9.04 -22.83
N VAL A 119 2.50 -8.51 -22.23
CA VAL A 119 2.48 -7.86 -20.92
C VAL A 119 2.80 -6.39 -21.12
N ASP A 120 1.80 -5.55 -20.90
CA ASP A 120 1.94 -4.11 -20.95
C ASP A 120 2.34 -3.55 -19.58
N VAL A 121 3.12 -2.45 -19.59
CA VAL A 121 3.51 -1.74 -18.39
C VAL A 121 3.17 -0.28 -18.52
N SER A 122 2.47 0.27 -17.54
CA SER A 122 2.19 1.69 -17.44
C SER A 122 2.61 2.25 -16.09
N ILE A 123 3.07 3.48 -16.08
CA ILE A 123 3.39 4.20 -14.85
C ILE A 123 2.67 5.54 -14.90
N ALA A 124 1.79 5.78 -13.93
CA ALA A 124 1.15 7.07 -13.73
C ALA A 124 1.75 7.76 -12.49
N ALA A 125 1.80 9.10 -12.49
CA ALA A 125 2.23 9.87 -11.33
C ALA A 125 1.43 11.16 -11.22
N TRP A 126 1.09 11.55 -9.97
CA TRP A 126 0.30 12.75 -9.69
C TRP A 126 0.59 13.29 -8.29
N GLU A 127 0.24 14.56 -8.03
CA GLU A 127 0.26 15.10 -6.68
C GLU A 127 -0.80 14.41 -5.82
N TRP A 128 -0.40 13.95 -4.64
CA TRP A 128 -1.33 13.33 -3.71
C TRP A 128 -1.06 13.80 -2.27
N GLY A 129 -2.14 14.24 -1.63
CA GLY A 129 -2.18 14.51 -0.19
C GLY A 129 -2.29 13.25 0.68
N THR A 130 -2.78 13.42 1.89
CA THR A 130 -3.07 12.31 2.82
C THR A 130 -4.31 11.52 2.38
N TYR A 131 -4.20 10.20 2.34
CA TYR A 131 -5.25 9.28 1.83
C TYR A 131 -6.55 9.35 2.63
N LEU A 132 -6.46 9.28 3.96
CA LEU A 132 -7.60 9.36 4.87
C LEU A 132 -7.88 10.79 5.37
N GLY A 133 -7.21 11.80 4.80
CA GLY A 133 -7.30 13.20 5.20
C GLY A 133 -6.23 13.61 6.24
N ALA A 134 -5.85 14.88 6.24
CA ALA A 134 -4.83 15.40 7.16
C ALA A 134 -5.24 15.25 8.62
N GLU A 135 -6.54 15.39 8.92
CA GLU A 135 -7.08 15.22 10.27
C GLU A 135 -6.98 13.78 10.78
N ALA A 136 -7.00 12.78 9.89
CA ALA A 136 -6.91 11.37 10.26
C ALA A 136 -5.56 11.02 10.91
N LEU A 137 -4.47 11.66 10.50
CA LEU A 137 -3.15 11.45 11.10
C LEU A 137 -3.05 11.96 12.54
N GLU A 138 -3.86 12.96 12.90
CA GLU A 138 -3.87 13.55 14.25
C GLU A 138 -4.98 12.96 15.12
N ASN A 139 -6.20 12.88 14.58
CA ASN A 139 -7.40 12.53 15.34
C ASN A 139 -7.73 11.05 15.29
N GLY A 140 -7.08 10.29 14.38
CA GLY A 140 -7.41 8.89 14.14
C GLY A 140 -8.72 8.70 13.37
N VAL A 141 -8.95 7.47 12.93
CA VAL A 141 -10.11 7.05 12.12
C VAL A 141 -11.03 6.11 12.89
N ASP A 142 -12.32 6.13 12.55
CA ASP A 142 -13.31 5.15 13.00
C ASP A 142 -13.35 3.98 12.04
N VAL A 143 -13.16 2.76 12.52
CA VAL A 143 -13.16 1.57 11.67
C VAL A 143 -14.17 0.53 12.14
N CYS A 144 -14.56 -0.37 11.24
CA CYS A 144 -15.37 -1.53 11.61
C CYS A 144 -14.65 -2.84 11.23
N VAL A 145 -14.98 -3.91 11.91
CA VAL A 145 -14.64 -5.26 11.43
C VAL A 145 -15.67 -5.65 10.38
N SER A 146 -15.21 -5.76 9.13
CA SER A 146 -16.06 -6.09 7.97
C SER A 146 -16.68 -7.48 8.08
N SER A 147 -17.85 -7.67 7.47
CA SER A 147 -18.44 -8.99 7.26
C SER A 147 -17.70 -9.81 6.19
N TRP A 148 -16.91 -9.15 5.33
CA TRP A 148 -16.09 -9.78 4.32
C TRP A 148 -14.74 -10.19 4.91
N GLN A 149 -14.36 -11.46 4.69
CA GLN A 149 -13.06 -12.01 5.08
C GLN A 149 -12.03 -11.83 3.96
N ARG A 150 -10.74 -11.92 4.32
CA ARG A 150 -9.66 -12.05 3.34
C ARG A 150 -9.73 -13.43 2.69
N VAL A 151 -9.14 -13.52 1.50
CA VAL A 151 -9.07 -14.78 0.76
C VAL A 151 -8.27 -15.83 1.52
N ALA A 152 -8.72 -17.08 1.44
CA ALA A 152 -8.07 -18.20 2.10
C ALA A 152 -6.67 -18.48 1.50
N PRO A 153 -5.75 -19.06 2.27
CA PRO A 153 -4.52 -19.61 1.72
C PRO A 153 -4.80 -20.59 0.60
N ASN A 154 -3.94 -20.58 -0.43
CA ASN A 154 -4.07 -21.46 -1.61
C ASN A 154 -5.35 -21.26 -2.46
N THR A 155 -5.99 -20.09 -2.34
CA THR A 155 -7.05 -19.64 -3.26
C THR A 155 -6.53 -18.55 -4.19
N ILE A 156 -6.29 -17.37 -3.67
CA ILE A 156 -5.65 -16.25 -4.37
C ILE A 156 -4.42 -15.81 -3.53
N PRO A 157 -3.23 -15.68 -4.13
CA PRO A 157 -2.00 -15.39 -3.40
C PRO A 157 -1.97 -13.95 -2.85
N THR A 158 -2.11 -13.78 -1.54
CA THR A 158 -2.11 -12.47 -0.87
C THR A 158 -0.76 -11.77 -0.88
N GLN A 159 0.33 -12.53 -1.06
CA GLN A 159 1.69 -11.97 -1.19
C GLN A 159 1.93 -11.27 -2.53
N ALA A 160 1.03 -11.41 -3.50
CA ALA A 160 1.06 -10.65 -4.73
C ALA A 160 0.18 -9.40 -4.61
N LYS A 161 0.73 -8.23 -4.91
CA LYS A 161 -0.06 -7.00 -5.02
C LYS A 161 -0.75 -6.97 -6.39
N ALA A 162 -1.80 -7.78 -6.53
CA ALA A 162 -2.50 -8.03 -7.79
C ALA A 162 -3.87 -7.36 -7.84
N GLY A 163 -4.24 -6.82 -9.00
CA GLY A 163 -5.52 -6.10 -9.17
C GLY A 163 -6.72 -6.96 -8.78
N GLY A 164 -6.74 -8.24 -9.12
CA GLY A 164 -7.81 -9.17 -8.76
C GLY A 164 -8.03 -9.31 -7.25
N ASN A 165 -6.96 -9.22 -6.44
CA ASN A 165 -7.06 -9.30 -4.97
C ASN A 165 -7.83 -8.11 -4.38
N TYR A 166 -7.78 -6.95 -5.04
CA TYR A 166 -8.40 -5.71 -4.57
C TYR A 166 -9.92 -5.67 -4.75
N LEU A 167 -10.53 -6.66 -5.39
CA LEU A 167 -11.99 -6.83 -5.35
C LEU A 167 -12.45 -7.11 -3.91
N SER A 168 -11.73 -7.95 -3.15
CA SER A 168 -11.98 -8.12 -1.71
C SER A 168 -11.83 -6.82 -0.94
N SER A 169 -10.75 -6.05 -1.19
CA SER A 169 -10.52 -4.74 -0.56
C SER A 169 -11.64 -3.75 -0.85
N THR A 170 -12.14 -3.73 -2.10
CA THR A 170 -13.28 -2.88 -2.50
C THR A 170 -14.54 -3.22 -1.72
N LEU A 171 -14.85 -4.51 -1.54
CA LEU A 171 -16.00 -4.96 -0.76
C LEU A 171 -15.91 -4.50 0.70
N ILE A 172 -14.74 -4.68 1.33
CA ILE A 172 -14.48 -4.30 2.73
C ILE A 172 -14.63 -2.77 2.91
N SER A 173 -13.92 -1.99 2.08
CA SER A 173 -13.95 -0.53 2.21
C SER A 173 -15.32 0.07 1.87
N THR A 174 -16.02 -0.48 0.85
CA THR A 174 -17.38 -0.04 0.49
C THR A 174 -18.39 -0.35 1.60
N GLU A 175 -18.28 -1.52 2.25
CA GLU A 175 -19.12 -1.85 3.40
C GLU A 175 -18.88 -0.87 4.55
N ALA A 176 -17.63 -0.62 4.92
CA ALA A 176 -17.28 0.33 5.95
C ALA A 176 -17.88 1.72 5.69
N LYS A 177 -17.70 2.25 4.48
CA LYS A 177 -18.27 3.56 4.07
C LYS A 177 -19.79 3.58 4.15
N ARG A 178 -20.47 2.52 3.69
CA ARG A 178 -21.95 2.40 3.77
C ARG A 178 -22.45 2.39 5.22
N LEU A 179 -21.65 1.82 6.14
CA LEU A 179 -21.98 1.78 7.57
C LEU A 179 -21.52 3.03 8.34
N GLY A 180 -20.94 4.04 7.64
CA GLY A 180 -20.50 5.31 8.22
C GLY A 180 -19.20 5.22 8.99
N PHE A 181 -18.30 4.32 8.58
CA PHE A 181 -16.93 4.21 9.07
C PHE A 181 -15.93 4.75 8.04
N ASP A 182 -14.73 5.08 8.49
CA ASP A 182 -13.67 5.59 7.62
C ASP A 182 -12.98 4.47 6.84
N GLU A 183 -12.83 3.28 7.44
CA GLU A 183 -12.19 2.12 6.81
C GLU A 183 -12.64 0.81 7.49
N GLY A 184 -12.35 -0.34 6.85
CA GLY A 184 -12.68 -1.68 7.34
C GLY A 184 -11.46 -2.51 7.69
N ILE A 185 -11.57 -3.28 8.78
CA ILE A 185 -10.63 -4.36 9.14
C ILE A 185 -11.23 -5.67 8.66
N ALA A 186 -10.43 -6.47 7.95
CA ALA A 186 -10.82 -7.83 7.56
C ALA A 186 -10.26 -8.87 8.52
N LEU A 187 -11.02 -9.92 8.75
CA LEU A 187 -10.55 -11.15 9.37
C LEU A 187 -10.06 -12.14 8.30
N SER A 188 -9.15 -13.00 8.66
CA SER A 188 -8.79 -14.21 7.90
C SER A 188 -9.87 -15.28 8.03
N THR A 189 -9.78 -16.34 7.25
CA THR A 189 -10.78 -17.41 7.20
C THR A 189 -10.87 -18.23 8.49
N ASP A 190 -9.89 -18.16 9.37
CA ASP A 190 -9.89 -18.74 10.72
C ASP A 190 -10.42 -17.76 11.80
N GLY A 191 -10.92 -16.58 11.39
CA GLY A 191 -11.51 -15.59 12.28
C GLY A 191 -10.51 -14.68 12.98
N MET A 192 -9.22 -14.79 12.70
CA MET A 192 -8.20 -13.91 13.26
C MET A 192 -8.11 -12.60 12.48
N VAL A 193 -7.62 -11.53 13.09
CA VAL A 193 -7.39 -10.25 12.43
C VAL A 193 -6.35 -10.44 11.32
N SER A 194 -6.66 -9.94 10.13
CA SER A 194 -5.77 -9.95 8.98
C SER A 194 -5.16 -8.55 8.77
N GLU A 195 -5.84 -7.70 8.07
CA GLU A 195 -5.37 -6.35 7.70
C GLU A 195 -6.56 -5.43 7.41
N GLY A 196 -6.32 -4.13 7.17
CA GLY A 196 -7.32 -3.23 6.61
C GLY A 196 -7.62 -3.55 5.15
N ALA A 197 -8.52 -2.77 4.51
CA ALA A 197 -8.82 -2.97 3.10
C ALA A 197 -7.59 -2.75 2.18
N GLY A 198 -6.73 -1.81 2.54
CA GLY A 198 -5.49 -1.52 1.81
C GLY A 198 -4.27 -1.26 2.70
N GLU A 199 -4.34 -1.56 3.99
CA GLU A 199 -3.36 -1.25 5.02
C GLU A 199 -3.07 -2.46 5.90
N ASN A 200 -1.83 -2.56 6.41
CA ASN A 200 -1.53 -3.46 7.53
C ASN A 200 -1.92 -2.80 8.87
N LEU A 201 -2.08 -3.61 9.90
CA LEU A 201 -2.51 -3.19 11.22
C LEU A 201 -1.45 -3.52 12.28
N PHE A 202 -1.27 -2.60 13.22
CA PHE A 202 -0.52 -2.79 14.46
C PHE A 202 -1.43 -2.50 15.66
N LEU A 203 -1.25 -3.29 16.70
CA LEU A 203 -1.96 -3.18 17.97
C LEU A 203 -0.96 -3.05 19.11
N ILE A 204 -1.19 -2.14 20.04
CA ILE A 204 -0.39 -1.98 21.26
C ILE A 204 -1.23 -2.41 22.44
N LYS A 205 -0.67 -3.26 23.30
CA LYS A 205 -1.25 -3.67 24.56
C LYS A 205 -0.16 -3.85 25.60
N ASP A 206 -0.35 -3.22 26.75
CA ASP A 206 0.59 -3.30 27.89
C ASP A 206 2.05 -3.03 27.46
N GLY A 207 2.25 -2.00 26.61
CA GLY A 207 3.55 -1.58 26.09
C GLY A 207 4.17 -2.51 25.04
N SER A 208 3.58 -3.65 24.70
CA SER A 208 3.99 -4.54 23.61
C SER A 208 3.28 -4.19 22.31
N ILE A 209 3.97 -4.31 21.18
CA ILE A 209 3.42 -4.05 19.85
C ILE A 209 3.20 -5.39 19.15
N TYR A 210 2.01 -5.54 18.59
CA TYR A 210 1.59 -6.75 17.86
C TYR A 210 1.18 -6.40 16.44
N THR A 211 1.42 -7.33 15.50
CA THR A 211 0.94 -7.22 14.13
C THR A 211 0.64 -8.62 13.58
N PRO A 212 -0.40 -8.81 12.76
CA PRO A 212 -0.69 -10.11 12.17
C PRO A 212 0.50 -10.62 11.35
N PRO A 213 0.80 -11.93 11.42
CA PRO A 213 1.87 -12.56 10.63
C PRO A 213 1.44 -12.72 9.17
N ALA A 214 2.39 -13.01 8.28
CA ALA A 214 2.11 -13.24 6.86
C ALA A 214 1.10 -14.39 6.63
N SER A 215 1.05 -15.37 7.53
CA SER A 215 0.09 -16.49 7.50
C SER A 215 -1.37 -16.08 7.68
N SER A 216 -1.63 -14.87 8.22
CA SER A 216 -2.99 -14.32 8.35
C SER A 216 -3.56 -13.75 7.05
N GLY A 217 -2.97 -14.06 5.89
CA GLY A 217 -3.45 -13.63 4.58
C GLY A 217 -3.21 -12.15 4.27
N ILE A 218 -2.25 -11.52 4.94
CA ILE A 218 -1.88 -10.13 4.69
C ILE A 218 -0.96 -9.99 3.46
N LEU A 219 -0.92 -8.79 2.88
CA LEU A 219 0.21 -8.37 2.07
C LEU A 219 1.35 -7.90 2.99
N THR A 220 2.57 -8.40 2.78
CA THR A 220 3.75 -7.92 3.53
C THR A 220 4.10 -6.49 3.08
N GLY A 221 3.57 -5.50 3.82
CA GLY A 221 3.66 -4.08 3.49
C GLY A 221 5.06 -3.53 3.68
N ILE A 222 5.50 -2.65 2.75
CA ILE A 222 6.80 -1.96 2.85
C ILE A 222 6.78 -0.95 3.98
N THR A 223 5.67 -0.26 4.20
CA THR A 223 5.50 0.63 5.36
C THR A 223 5.45 -0.19 6.67
N ARG A 224 4.80 -1.36 6.67
CA ARG A 224 4.83 -2.29 7.81
C ARG A 224 6.27 -2.69 8.17
N ASP A 225 7.07 -3.12 7.20
CA ASP A 225 8.49 -3.45 7.39
C ASP A 225 9.30 -2.25 7.90
N THR A 226 9.02 -1.06 7.37
CA THR A 226 9.64 0.17 7.87
C THR A 226 9.34 0.41 9.35
N VAL A 227 8.06 0.27 9.76
CA VAL A 227 7.66 0.44 11.17
C VAL A 227 8.32 -0.59 12.07
N ILE A 228 8.39 -1.86 11.67
CA ILE A 228 9.10 -2.91 12.44
C ILE A 228 10.56 -2.50 12.66
N LYS A 229 11.27 -2.08 11.60
CA LYS A 229 12.66 -1.64 11.69
C LYS A 229 12.86 -0.38 12.54
N LEU A 230 11.91 0.56 12.49
CA LEU A 230 11.95 1.74 13.37
C LEU A 230 11.71 1.37 14.85
N CYS A 231 10.82 0.39 15.11
CA CYS A 231 10.61 -0.15 16.45
C CYS A 231 11.87 -0.82 17.00
N GLU A 232 12.49 -1.70 16.22
CA GLU A 232 13.74 -2.39 16.59
C GLU A 232 14.83 -1.38 17.00
N LYS A 233 15.04 -0.33 16.19
CA LYS A 233 16.01 0.73 16.51
C LYS A 233 15.64 1.58 17.72
N ALA A 234 14.36 1.63 18.06
CA ALA A 234 13.86 2.33 19.25
C ALA A 234 13.86 1.44 20.51
N GLY A 235 14.29 0.18 20.40
CA GLY A 235 14.23 -0.79 21.50
C GLY A 235 12.81 -1.27 21.82
N LEU A 236 11.85 -1.05 20.89
CA LEU A 236 10.47 -1.52 21.03
C LEU A 236 10.33 -2.92 20.43
N ILE A 237 9.70 -3.81 21.17
CA ILE A 237 9.51 -5.21 20.74
C ILE A 237 8.24 -5.32 19.93
N VAL A 238 8.36 -5.77 18.67
CA VAL A 238 7.23 -6.12 17.81
C VAL A 238 7.08 -7.63 17.76
N LYS A 239 5.87 -8.12 18.00
CA LYS A 239 5.52 -9.54 17.94
C LYS A 239 4.59 -9.78 16.74
N GLU A 240 5.08 -10.56 15.78
CA GLU A 240 4.26 -11.05 14.67
C GLU A 240 3.49 -12.28 15.14
N GLN A 241 2.22 -12.12 15.48
CA GLN A 241 1.37 -13.21 15.97
C GLN A 241 -0.10 -13.01 15.59
N SER A 242 -0.87 -14.09 15.65
CA SER A 242 -2.33 -14.03 15.47
C SER A 242 -2.98 -13.16 16.54
N ILE A 243 -3.93 -12.34 16.10
CA ILE A 243 -4.68 -11.39 16.94
C ILE A 243 -6.16 -11.76 16.81
N THR A 244 -6.84 -11.96 17.93
CA THR A 244 -8.28 -12.23 17.93
C THR A 244 -9.07 -10.93 17.77
N ARG A 245 -10.33 -11.02 17.29
CA ARG A 245 -11.18 -9.84 17.11
C ARG A 245 -11.36 -9.05 18.41
N GLU A 246 -11.61 -9.73 19.53
CA GLU A 246 -11.81 -9.08 20.83
C GLU A 246 -10.56 -8.36 21.35
N SER A 247 -9.37 -8.77 20.92
CA SER A 247 -8.11 -8.06 21.24
C SER A 247 -8.11 -6.64 20.70
N LEU A 248 -8.81 -6.37 19.59
CA LEU A 248 -8.95 -5.00 19.07
C LEU A 248 -9.62 -4.09 20.08
N TYR A 249 -10.70 -4.56 20.74
CA TYR A 249 -11.46 -3.74 21.71
C TYR A 249 -10.72 -3.51 23.04
N LEU A 250 -9.74 -4.36 23.34
CA LEU A 250 -8.94 -4.32 24.57
C LEU A 250 -7.58 -3.63 24.37
N ALA A 251 -7.28 -3.18 23.15
CA ALA A 251 -6.03 -2.51 22.84
C ALA A 251 -5.91 -1.15 23.50
N ASP A 252 -4.67 -0.77 23.82
CA ASP A 252 -4.36 0.58 24.32
C ASP A 252 -4.23 1.57 23.15
N GLU A 253 -3.64 1.10 22.02
CA GLU A 253 -3.53 1.85 20.76
C GLU A 253 -3.65 0.88 19.58
N ILE A 254 -4.20 1.36 18.46
CA ILE A 254 -4.18 0.66 17.18
C ILE A 254 -3.82 1.68 16.09
N PHE A 255 -3.08 1.26 15.07
CA PHE A 255 -2.83 2.08 13.90
C PHE A 255 -2.71 1.24 12.62
N PHE A 256 -3.07 1.86 11.51
CA PHE A 256 -2.82 1.34 10.17
C PHE A 256 -1.46 1.77 9.64
N THR A 257 -0.90 0.95 8.74
CA THR A 257 0.30 1.29 7.97
C THR A 257 0.13 0.96 6.49
N GLY A 258 0.51 1.90 5.63
CA GLY A 258 0.48 1.71 4.19
C GLY A 258 1.15 2.87 3.45
N THR A 259 1.47 2.70 2.19
CA THR A 259 2.08 3.79 1.40
C THR A 259 1.14 5.00 1.30
N ALA A 260 -0.14 4.77 1.15
CA ALA A 260 -1.15 5.83 1.08
C ALA A 260 -1.54 6.33 2.48
N ALA A 261 -1.76 5.41 3.43
CA ALA A 261 -2.20 5.72 4.79
C ALA A 261 -1.06 6.18 5.72
N GLU A 262 0.21 5.95 5.32
CA GLU A 262 1.39 6.24 6.14
C GLU A 262 1.29 5.51 7.50
N ILE A 263 1.21 6.22 8.61
CA ILE A 263 0.88 5.67 9.94
C ILE A 263 -0.37 6.40 10.43
N THR A 264 -1.52 5.77 10.32
CA THR A 264 -2.82 6.38 10.68
C THR A 264 -3.38 5.74 11.95
N PRO A 265 -3.56 6.51 13.04
CA PRO A 265 -4.16 6.01 14.27
C PRO A 265 -5.61 5.54 14.04
N ILE A 266 -6.05 4.54 14.81
CA ILE A 266 -7.44 4.10 14.88
C ILE A 266 -7.98 4.52 16.25
N LYS A 267 -9.01 5.37 16.26
CA LYS A 267 -9.61 5.89 17.50
C LYS A 267 -10.76 5.04 18.02
N SER A 268 -11.44 4.29 17.12
CA SER A 268 -12.48 3.33 17.52
C SER A 268 -12.57 2.16 16.55
N VAL A 269 -13.00 1.00 17.05
CA VAL A 269 -13.36 -0.19 16.27
C VAL A 269 -14.80 -0.57 16.63
N ASP A 270 -15.67 -0.75 15.63
CA ASP A 270 -17.10 -1.07 15.83
C ASP A 270 -17.80 -0.12 16.83
N ARG A 271 -17.45 1.18 16.82
CA ARG A 271 -17.91 2.24 17.76
C ARG A 271 -17.39 2.08 19.20
N ILE A 272 -16.51 1.12 19.48
CA ILE A 272 -15.84 0.99 20.77
C ILE A 272 -14.54 1.80 20.71
N LEU A 273 -14.37 2.75 21.64
CA LEU A 273 -13.15 3.57 21.71
C LEU A 273 -11.93 2.71 22.04
N ILE A 274 -10.83 2.97 21.36
CA ILE A 274 -9.53 2.38 21.64
C ILE A 274 -8.77 3.32 22.60
N GLY A 275 -8.34 2.79 23.73
CA GLY A 275 -7.74 3.60 24.77
C GLY A 275 -8.66 4.75 25.19
N ASN A 276 -8.20 5.98 24.99
CA ASN A 276 -8.98 7.20 25.26
C ASN A 276 -9.62 7.81 23.98
N GLY A 277 -9.64 7.09 22.88
CA GLY A 277 -10.17 7.56 21.59
C GLY A 277 -9.29 8.59 20.88
N LYS A 278 -8.00 8.66 21.22
CA LYS A 278 -7.02 9.57 20.64
C LYS A 278 -5.74 8.82 20.24
N LYS A 279 -4.94 9.45 19.42
CA LYS A 279 -3.60 8.97 19.09
C LYS A 279 -2.78 8.70 20.34
N GLY A 280 -2.33 7.47 20.53
CA GLY A 280 -1.53 7.09 21.68
C GLY A 280 -0.06 7.48 21.57
N ALA A 281 0.68 7.36 22.66
CA ALA A 281 2.06 7.82 22.77
C ALA A 281 3.03 7.02 21.88
N ILE A 282 2.85 5.70 21.77
CA ILE A 282 3.70 4.85 20.92
C ILE A 282 3.44 5.15 19.44
N THR A 283 2.16 5.30 19.06
CA THR A 283 1.79 5.70 17.69
C THR A 283 2.39 7.06 17.32
N ALA A 284 2.29 8.05 18.22
CA ALA A 284 2.88 9.37 18.00
C ALA A 284 4.42 9.31 17.87
N GLN A 285 5.09 8.51 18.70
CA GLN A 285 6.54 8.30 18.61
C GLN A 285 6.93 7.68 17.26
N LEU A 286 6.19 6.68 16.78
CA LEU A 286 6.45 6.03 15.50
C LEU A 286 6.15 6.95 14.31
N GLN A 287 5.08 7.76 14.38
CA GLN A 287 4.83 8.79 13.38
C GLN A 287 5.97 9.79 13.30
N ASN A 288 6.45 10.30 14.44
CA ASN A 288 7.57 11.25 14.48
C ASN A 288 8.83 10.65 13.87
N LYS A 289 9.14 9.37 14.16
CA LYS A 289 10.28 8.68 13.54
C LYS A 289 10.09 8.47 12.04
N PHE A 290 8.88 8.10 11.61
CA PHE A 290 8.57 7.88 10.21
C PHE A 290 8.66 9.19 9.40
N PHE A 291 7.99 10.25 9.83
CA PHE A 291 8.05 11.55 9.15
C PHE A 291 9.43 12.21 9.29
N GLY A 292 10.13 11.92 10.38
CA GLY A 292 11.53 12.31 10.59
C GLY A 292 12.50 11.77 9.54
N LEU A 293 12.15 10.68 8.84
CA LEU A 293 12.92 10.21 7.68
C LEU A 293 12.99 11.26 6.58
N PHE A 294 11.91 12.00 6.38
CA PHE A 294 11.76 12.96 5.28
C PHE A 294 12.18 14.38 5.68
N SER A 295 12.06 14.76 6.96
CA SER A 295 12.59 16.01 7.48
C SER A 295 14.11 15.95 7.77
N GLY A 296 14.69 14.74 7.82
CA GLY A 296 16.10 14.51 8.14
C GLY A 296 16.38 14.37 9.64
N ASP A 297 15.35 14.29 10.48
CA ASP A 297 15.49 14.10 11.94
C ASP A 297 15.80 12.66 12.32
N THR A 298 15.29 11.69 11.54
CA THR A 298 15.57 10.27 11.70
C THR A 298 16.74 9.84 10.83
N LYS A 299 17.88 9.56 11.46
CA LYS A 299 19.16 9.26 10.79
C LYS A 299 19.34 7.77 10.46
N ASN A 300 20.37 7.49 9.62
CA ASN A 300 20.82 6.13 9.27
C ASN A 300 19.81 5.29 8.45
N HIS A 301 19.01 5.95 7.61
CA HIS A 301 18.08 5.33 6.69
C HIS A 301 18.18 5.91 5.27
N ASP A 302 19.29 6.53 4.91
CA ASP A 302 19.47 7.22 3.62
C ASP A 302 19.26 6.29 2.42
N HIS A 303 19.56 4.97 2.59
CA HIS A 303 19.32 3.94 1.58
C HIS A 303 17.83 3.70 1.27
N TRP A 304 16.90 4.23 2.08
CA TRP A 304 15.46 4.19 1.80
C TRP A 304 15.00 5.37 0.92
N LEU A 305 15.86 6.36 0.70
CA LEU A 305 15.52 7.62 0.04
C LEU A 305 16.33 7.79 -1.25
N GLU A 306 15.73 7.43 -2.38
CA GLU A 306 16.37 7.56 -3.68
C GLU A 306 16.09 8.95 -4.28
N SER A 307 17.14 9.63 -4.76
CA SER A 307 17.00 10.91 -5.45
C SER A 307 16.32 10.78 -6.81
N ILE A 308 15.53 11.81 -7.16
CA ILE A 308 14.90 11.98 -8.46
C ILE A 308 15.84 12.74 -9.41
#